data_a3485462a82b6c3b0f463e3be9268473
#
_entry.id   a3485462a82b6c3b0f463e3be9268473
#
_cell.length_a   1.000
_cell.length_b   1.000
_cell.length_c   1.000
_cell.angle_alpha   90.00
_cell.angle_beta   90.00
_cell.angle_gamma   90.00
#
_symmetry.space_group_name_H-M   'P 1'
#
loop_
_entity.id
_entity.type
_entity.pdbx_description
1 polymer ?
#
loop_
_entity_poly.entity_id
_entity_poly.type
_entity_poly.pdbx_seq_one_letter_code
_entity_poly.pdbx_strand_id
1 'polypeptide(L)'
;MNRLINLALLLCIGAAVVASFSYLGIDLGELGDTGNLHHMGAYAQRFLSPDLSAGHLQAIGHGALETIAMSALGTLLAAVLGLLLALPAAGRFGWPLQSASRLVLNALRAVPELVWAALMVLAAGLGPNAGTLALALHTTGVLGRLFAEALENTPPEPADAIRL
;
A
#
# COMPACT_ATOMS: atom_id res chain seq x y z
N MET A 1 39.30 -4.26 16.79
CA MET A 1 38.88 -3.04 16.12
C MET A 1 37.35 -2.99 15.92
N ASN A 2 36.70 -4.09 15.54
CA ASN A 2 35.23 -4.09 15.27
C ASN A 2 34.33 -3.89 16.51
N ARG A 3 34.74 -4.34 17.73
CA ARG A 3 33.88 -4.20 18.92
C ARG A 3 33.74 -2.76 19.39
N LEU A 4 34.80 -1.95 19.30
CA LEU A 4 34.76 -0.52 19.66
C LEU A 4 33.92 0.28 18.67
N ILE A 5 34.04 -0.03 17.37
CA ILE A 5 33.21 0.60 16.31
C ILE A 5 31.73 0.25 16.51
N ASN A 6 31.41 -1.00 16.78
CA ASN A 6 30.02 -1.43 17.02
C ASN A 6 29.44 -0.77 18.29
N LEU A 7 30.26 -0.65 19.37
CA LEU A 7 29.82 0.04 20.57
C LEU A 7 29.58 1.54 20.32
N ALA A 8 30.48 2.19 19.59
CA ALA A 8 30.30 3.60 19.21
C ALA A 8 29.05 3.81 18.34
N LEU A 9 28.81 2.92 17.39
CA LEU A 9 27.59 2.95 16.56
C LEU A 9 26.31 2.78 17.40
N LEU A 10 26.29 1.82 18.32
CA LEU A 10 25.14 1.62 19.22
C LEU A 10 24.90 2.84 20.12
N LEU A 11 25.94 3.45 20.63
CA LEU A 11 25.85 4.69 21.45
C LEU A 11 25.32 5.87 20.60
N CYS A 12 25.83 6.03 19.39
CA CYS A 12 25.33 7.07 18.46
C CYS A 12 23.86 6.87 18.10
N ILE A 13 23.44 5.64 17.80
CA ILE A 13 22.04 5.33 17.50
C ILE A 13 21.18 5.59 18.74
N GLY A 14 21.60 5.12 19.91
CA GLY A 14 20.90 5.38 21.17
C GLY A 14 20.75 6.88 21.47
N ALA A 15 21.83 7.64 21.32
CA ALA A 15 21.80 9.08 21.49
C ALA A 15 20.90 9.78 20.49
N ALA A 16 20.90 9.35 19.22
CA ALA A 16 20.03 9.89 18.18
C ALA A 16 18.53 9.60 18.48
N VAL A 17 18.21 8.41 18.97
CA VAL A 17 16.86 8.03 19.39
C VAL A 17 16.40 8.91 20.55
N VAL A 18 17.22 9.03 21.62
CA VAL A 18 16.88 9.88 22.78
C VAL A 18 16.71 11.33 22.37
N ALA A 19 17.60 11.87 21.53
CA ALA A 19 17.52 13.23 21.04
C ALA A 19 16.26 13.44 20.18
N SER A 20 15.86 12.46 19.38
CA SER A 20 14.62 12.49 18.57
C SER A 20 13.37 12.56 19.46
N PHE A 21 13.29 11.72 20.48
CA PHE A 21 12.17 11.75 21.43
C PHE A 21 12.11 13.06 22.21
N SER A 22 13.27 13.58 22.66
CA SER A 22 13.34 14.87 23.34
C SER A 22 12.94 16.04 22.43
N TYR A 23 13.33 16.00 21.16
CA TYR A 23 12.97 17.03 20.16
C TYR A 23 11.47 17.04 19.84
N LEU A 24 10.86 15.87 19.77
CA LEU A 24 9.41 15.72 19.52
C LEU A 24 8.56 16.06 20.74
N GLY A 25 9.18 16.31 21.91
CA GLY A 25 8.46 16.61 23.15
C GLY A 25 7.58 15.47 23.64
N ILE A 26 7.90 14.23 23.28
CA ILE A 26 7.14 13.04 23.71
C ILE A 26 7.48 12.77 25.17
N ASP A 27 6.57 13.07 26.05
CA ASP A 27 6.69 12.74 27.47
C ASP A 27 6.22 11.30 27.71
N LEU A 28 7.20 10.40 27.84
CA LEU A 28 6.92 8.99 28.15
C LEU A 28 6.31 8.81 29.55
N GLY A 29 6.46 9.83 30.44
CA GLY A 29 5.84 9.84 31.74
C GLY A 29 4.29 9.91 31.63
N GLU A 30 3.77 10.59 30.62
CA GLU A 30 2.32 10.63 30.36
C GLU A 30 1.72 9.26 30.05
N LEU A 31 2.49 8.34 29.49
CA LEU A 31 2.01 6.98 29.25
C LEU A 31 1.76 6.18 30.54
N GLY A 32 2.51 6.50 31.59
CA GLY A 32 2.37 5.88 32.92
C GLY A 32 1.44 6.63 33.88
N ASP A 33 0.90 7.78 33.46
CA ASP A 33 -0.03 8.52 34.28
C ASP A 33 -1.32 7.75 34.53
N THR A 34 -1.77 7.75 35.79
CA THR A 34 -2.97 6.99 36.22
C THR A 34 -4.23 7.41 35.48
N GLY A 35 -4.33 8.69 35.10
CA GLY A 35 -5.43 9.23 34.29
C GLY A 35 -5.43 8.62 32.88
N ASN A 36 -4.28 8.58 32.22
CA ASN A 36 -4.13 8.01 30.88
C ASN A 36 -4.33 6.50 30.87
N LEU A 37 -3.80 5.78 31.87
CA LEU A 37 -4.06 4.35 32.05
C LEU A 37 -5.54 4.05 32.25
N HIS A 38 -6.25 4.86 33.02
CA HIS A 38 -7.69 4.72 33.19
C HIS A 38 -8.46 4.96 31.89
N HIS A 39 -8.07 5.98 31.11
CA HIS A 39 -8.66 6.23 29.79
C HIS A 39 -8.37 5.08 28.81
N MET A 40 -7.15 4.57 28.78
CA MET A 40 -6.79 3.38 27.96
C MET A 40 -7.59 2.15 28.38
N GLY A 41 -7.74 1.92 29.71
CA GLY A 41 -8.56 0.82 30.24
C GLY A 41 -10.04 0.96 29.86
N ALA A 42 -10.61 2.16 29.99
CA ALA A 42 -11.97 2.43 29.57
C ALA A 42 -12.18 2.25 28.05
N TYR A 43 -11.19 2.62 27.26
CA TYR A 43 -11.19 2.39 25.81
C TYR A 43 -11.17 0.88 25.50
N ALA A 44 -10.27 0.13 26.16
CA ALA A 44 -10.18 -1.32 25.98
C ALA A 44 -11.48 -2.04 26.37
N GLN A 45 -12.14 -1.59 27.46
CA GLN A 45 -13.44 -2.15 27.89
C GLN A 45 -14.53 -1.98 26.82
N ARG A 46 -14.53 -0.90 26.05
CA ARG A 46 -15.51 -0.67 24.97
C ARG A 46 -15.42 -1.73 23.87
N PHE A 47 -14.25 -2.31 23.62
CA PHE A 47 -14.09 -3.43 22.67
C PHE A 47 -14.73 -4.73 23.19
N LEU A 48 -14.89 -4.86 24.52
CA LEU A 48 -15.53 -6.04 25.12
C LEU A 48 -17.06 -5.95 25.11
N SER A 49 -17.62 -4.80 24.78
CA SER A 49 -19.07 -4.57 24.70
C SER A 49 -19.47 -4.08 23.29
N PRO A 50 -19.38 -4.97 22.27
CA PRO A 50 -19.73 -4.61 20.91
C PRO A 50 -21.23 -4.32 20.80
N ASP A 51 -21.58 -3.33 19.99
CA ASP A 51 -22.98 -3.07 19.64
C ASP A 51 -23.45 -4.11 18.61
N LEU A 52 -24.28 -5.03 19.05
CA LEU A 52 -24.87 -6.08 18.23
C LEU A 52 -26.29 -5.75 17.78
N SER A 53 -26.70 -4.48 17.84
CA SER A 53 -28.00 -4.05 17.33
C SER A 53 -28.15 -4.39 15.86
N ALA A 54 -29.36 -4.77 15.43
CA ALA A 54 -29.62 -5.17 14.06
C ALA A 54 -29.25 -4.09 13.03
N GLY A 55 -29.46 -2.82 13.37
CA GLY A 55 -29.08 -1.68 12.51
C GLY A 55 -27.56 -1.56 12.34
N HIS A 56 -26.79 -1.74 13.44
CA HIS A 56 -25.34 -1.69 13.38
C HIS A 56 -24.73 -2.86 12.60
N LEU A 57 -25.25 -4.07 12.84
CA LEU A 57 -24.82 -5.26 12.09
C LEU A 57 -25.14 -5.14 10.59
N GLN A 58 -26.29 -4.58 10.23
CA GLN A 58 -26.64 -4.32 8.82
C GLN A 58 -25.69 -3.31 8.19
N ALA A 59 -25.35 -2.23 8.90
CA ALA A 59 -24.40 -1.23 8.40
C ALA A 59 -23.00 -1.83 8.19
N ILE A 60 -22.53 -2.63 9.14
CA ILE A 60 -21.25 -3.38 9.02
C ILE A 60 -21.29 -4.34 7.82
N GLY A 61 -22.37 -5.09 7.66
CA GLY A 61 -22.55 -6.01 6.54
C GLY A 61 -22.51 -5.31 5.20
N HIS A 62 -23.18 -4.17 5.08
CA HIS A 62 -23.14 -3.34 3.87
C HIS A 62 -21.74 -2.80 3.58
N GLY A 63 -21.07 -2.23 4.58
CA GLY A 63 -19.71 -1.74 4.44
C GLY A 63 -18.69 -2.83 4.09
N ALA A 64 -18.87 -4.04 4.62
CA ALA A 64 -18.04 -5.19 4.27
C ALA A 64 -18.23 -5.60 2.79
N LEU A 65 -19.48 -5.67 2.32
CA LEU A 65 -19.77 -5.95 0.91
C LEU A 65 -19.21 -4.86 -0.02
N GLU A 66 -19.36 -3.59 0.35
CA GLU A 66 -18.73 -2.47 -0.37
C GLU A 66 -17.22 -2.62 -0.46
N THR A 67 -16.55 -2.95 0.64
CA THR A 67 -15.09 -3.14 0.68
C THR A 67 -14.66 -4.30 -0.22
N ILE A 68 -15.38 -5.41 -0.20
CA ILE A 68 -15.13 -6.56 -1.09
C ILE A 68 -15.31 -6.16 -2.55
N ALA A 69 -16.39 -5.45 -2.87
CA ALA A 69 -16.69 -4.98 -4.23
C ALA A 69 -15.60 -4.01 -4.73
N MET A 70 -15.21 -3.03 -3.92
CA MET A 70 -14.12 -2.10 -4.25
C MET A 70 -12.80 -2.82 -4.51
N SER A 71 -12.47 -3.77 -3.64
CA SER A 71 -11.23 -4.55 -3.77
C SER A 71 -11.24 -5.41 -5.05
N ALA A 72 -12.34 -6.09 -5.32
CA ALA A 72 -12.48 -6.92 -6.51
C ALA A 72 -12.42 -6.09 -7.80
N LEU A 73 -13.19 -5.00 -7.87
CA LEU A 73 -13.22 -4.12 -9.05
C LEU A 73 -11.88 -3.39 -9.24
N GLY A 74 -11.29 -2.86 -8.16
CA GLY A 74 -10.00 -2.17 -8.22
C GLY A 74 -8.89 -3.10 -8.69
N THR A 75 -8.85 -4.33 -8.17
CA THR A 75 -7.86 -5.32 -8.57
C THR A 75 -8.08 -5.82 -10.02
N LEU A 76 -9.32 -6.02 -10.43
CA LEU A 76 -9.65 -6.40 -11.81
C LEU A 76 -9.23 -5.31 -12.81
N LEU A 77 -9.56 -4.06 -12.52
CA LEU A 77 -9.12 -2.91 -13.33
C LEU A 77 -7.60 -2.84 -13.39
N ALA A 78 -6.93 -3.00 -12.24
CA ALA A 78 -5.47 -3.02 -12.15
C ALA A 78 -4.86 -4.15 -12.97
N ALA A 79 -5.43 -5.34 -12.95
CA ALA A 79 -4.96 -6.47 -13.72
C ALA A 79 -5.07 -6.22 -15.23
N VAL A 80 -6.20 -5.68 -15.69
CA VAL A 80 -6.42 -5.34 -17.10
C VAL A 80 -5.46 -4.24 -17.56
N LEU A 81 -5.41 -3.12 -16.84
CA LEU A 81 -4.53 -2.00 -17.18
C LEU A 81 -3.06 -2.38 -17.06
N GLY A 82 -2.70 -3.13 -16.02
CA GLY A 82 -1.36 -3.66 -15.81
C GLY A 82 -0.92 -4.58 -16.95
N LEU A 83 -1.78 -5.48 -17.40
CA LEU A 83 -1.49 -6.37 -18.52
C LEU A 83 -1.30 -5.59 -19.84
N LEU A 84 -2.17 -4.60 -20.10
CA LEU A 84 -2.04 -3.74 -21.29
C LEU A 84 -0.72 -2.97 -21.30
N LEU A 85 -0.30 -2.42 -20.15
CA LEU A 85 0.97 -1.70 -20.02
C LEU A 85 2.19 -2.66 -19.97
N ALA A 86 2.00 -3.89 -19.52
CA ALA A 86 3.07 -4.88 -19.44
C ALA A 86 3.62 -5.27 -20.81
N LEU A 87 2.76 -5.38 -21.83
CA LEU A 87 3.16 -5.76 -23.19
C LEU A 87 4.22 -4.80 -23.77
N PRO A 88 3.98 -3.48 -23.81
CA PRO A 88 5.01 -2.53 -24.24
C PRO A 88 6.18 -2.44 -23.25
N ALA A 89 5.93 -2.53 -21.94
CA ALA A 89 6.98 -2.48 -20.93
C ALA A 89 7.97 -3.65 -21.04
N ALA A 90 7.52 -4.82 -21.53
CA ALA A 90 8.35 -5.98 -21.84
C ALA A 90 9.18 -5.85 -23.15
N GLY A 91 9.15 -4.67 -23.80
CA GLY A 91 9.99 -4.40 -24.97
C GLY A 91 9.46 -4.94 -26.30
N ARG A 92 8.22 -5.45 -26.35
CA ARG A 92 7.62 -6.04 -27.56
C ARG A 92 7.38 -5.02 -28.68
N PHE A 93 7.36 -3.72 -28.39
CA PHE A 93 7.01 -2.63 -29.33
C PHE A 93 8.14 -1.61 -29.51
N GLY A 94 9.38 -1.98 -29.15
CA GLY A 94 10.56 -1.12 -29.28
C GLY A 94 10.85 -0.24 -28.06
N TRP A 95 12.08 0.27 -28.02
CA TRP A 95 12.65 0.96 -26.86
C TRP A 95 11.87 2.22 -26.39
N PRO A 96 11.37 3.10 -27.26
CA PRO A 96 10.66 4.30 -26.77
C PRO A 96 9.39 3.97 -26.00
N LEU A 97 8.59 3.02 -26.51
CA LEU A 97 7.34 2.63 -25.87
C LEU A 97 7.60 1.81 -24.59
N GLN A 98 8.65 1.00 -24.60
CA GLN A 98 9.13 0.28 -23.41
C GLN A 98 9.49 1.27 -22.29
N SER A 99 10.30 2.27 -22.58
CA SER A 99 10.74 3.26 -21.60
C SER A 99 9.59 4.08 -21.06
N ALA A 100 8.68 4.52 -21.92
CA ALA A 100 7.50 5.29 -21.51
C ALA A 100 6.58 4.45 -20.62
N SER A 101 6.28 3.20 -20.98
CA SER A 101 5.42 2.31 -20.18
C SER A 101 6.04 2.00 -18.82
N ARG A 102 7.34 1.74 -18.77
CA ARG A 102 8.07 1.53 -17.51
C ARG A 102 8.06 2.77 -16.62
N LEU A 103 8.19 3.96 -17.21
CA LEU A 103 8.09 5.21 -16.46
C LEU A 103 6.72 5.36 -15.82
N VAL A 104 5.64 5.13 -16.58
CA VAL A 104 4.26 5.16 -16.07
C VAL A 104 4.06 4.16 -14.94
N LEU A 105 4.43 2.89 -15.14
CA LEU A 105 4.29 1.85 -14.13
C LEU A 105 5.09 2.17 -12.85
N ASN A 106 6.30 2.72 -13.01
CA ASN A 106 7.11 3.14 -11.86
C ASN A 106 6.50 4.34 -11.14
N ALA A 107 5.94 5.31 -11.86
CA ALA A 107 5.27 6.47 -11.26
C ALA A 107 4.02 6.03 -10.46
N LEU A 108 3.20 5.14 -11.01
CA LEU A 108 1.99 4.65 -10.35
C LEU A 108 2.29 3.93 -9.03
N ARG A 109 3.35 3.13 -8.97
CA ARG A 109 3.73 2.39 -7.75
C ARG A 109 4.62 3.20 -6.78
N ALA A 110 5.26 4.28 -7.25
CA ALA A 110 6.11 5.11 -6.39
C ALA A 110 5.29 5.96 -5.40
N VAL A 111 4.06 6.28 -5.76
CA VAL A 111 3.14 7.02 -4.90
C VAL A 111 2.48 6.04 -3.91
N PRO A 112 2.58 6.27 -2.59
CA PRO A 112 1.91 5.45 -1.60
C PRO A 112 0.40 5.39 -1.84
N GLU A 113 -0.21 4.21 -1.61
CA GLU A 113 -1.66 3.99 -1.86
C GLU A 113 -2.55 5.02 -1.16
N LEU A 114 -2.21 5.40 0.09
CA LEU A 114 -2.96 6.42 0.84
C LEU A 114 -2.95 7.79 0.16
N VAL A 115 -1.87 8.14 -0.54
CA VAL A 115 -1.80 9.40 -1.29
C VAL A 115 -2.71 9.32 -2.51
N TRP A 116 -2.74 8.19 -3.23
CA TRP A 116 -3.72 7.94 -4.29
C TRP A 116 -5.14 8.05 -3.77
N ALA A 117 -5.43 7.46 -2.60
CA ALA A 117 -6.75 7.56 -1.96
C ALA A 117 -7.14 9.01 -1.68
N ALA A 118 -6.24 9.81 -1.11
CA ALA A 118 -6.49 11.23 -0.86
C ALA A 118 -6.74 12.02 -2.17
N LEU A 119 -5.94 11.78 -3.21
CA LEU A 119 -6.12 12.43 -4.51
C LEU A 119 -7.45 12.04 -5.17
N MET A 120 -7.84 10.77 -5.09
CA MET A 120 -9.12 10.31 -5.66
C MET A 120 -10.32 10.83 -4.88
N VAL A 121 -10.22 10.99 -3.55
CA VAL A 121 -11.26 11.66 -2.76
C VAL A 121 -11.42 13.12 -3.18
N LEU A 122 -10.33 13.84 -3.46
CA LEU A 122 -10.38 15.21 -3.96
C LEU A 122 -10.97 15.29 -5.37
N ALA A 123 -10.71 14.30 -6.23
CA ALA A 123 -11.14 14.31 -7.62
C ALA A 123 -12.57 13.75 -7.82
N ALA A 124 -12.93 12.69 -7.11
CA ALA A 124 -14.17 11.93 -7.30
C ALA A 124 -15.14 12.04 -6.11
N GLY A 125 -14.75 12.73 -5.04
CA GLY A 125 -15.51 12.81 -3.80
C GLY A 125 -15.31 11.60 -2.89
N LEU A 126 -15.87 11.70 -1.67
CA LEU A 126 -15.87 10.60 -0.70
C LEU A 126 -16.76 9.46 -1.21
N GLY A 127 -16.29 8.23 -1.08
CA GLY A 127 -17.10 7.04 -1.39
C GLY A 127 -16.32 5.90 -2.04
N PRO A 128 -17.04 4.81 -2.39
CA PRO A 128 -16.44 3.59 -2.95
C PRO A 128 -15.66 3.81 -4.24
N ASN A 129 -16.08 4.75 -5.06
CA ASN A 129 -15.44 5.07 -6.34
C ASN A 129 -14.00 5.57 -6.15
N ALA A 130 -13.77 6.46 -5.17
CA ALA A 130 -12.44 6.99 -4.87
C ALA A 130 -11.49 5.86 -4.42
N GLY A 131 -11.96 4.98 -3.53
CA GLY A 131 -11.19 3.82 -3.08
C GLY A 131 -10.86 2.84 -4.20
N THR A 132 -11.85 2.53 -5.04
CA THR A 132 -11.66 1.64 -6.22
C THR A 132 -10.62 2.20 -7.18
N LEU A 133 -10.68 3.50 -7.51
CA LEU A 133 -9.73 4.15 -8.42
C LEU A 133 -8.33 4.23 -7.82
N ALA A 134 -8.21 4.58 -6.55
CA ALA A 134 -6.91 4.63 -5.87
C ALA A 134 -6.22 3.27 -5.87
N LEU A 135 -6.96 2.21 -5.50
CA LEU A 135 -6.47 0.83 -5.53
C LEU A 135 -6.10 0.41 -6.96
N ALA A 136 -6.94 0.72 -7.95
CA ALA A 136 -6.68 0.40 -9.34
C ALA A 136 -5.39 1.05 -9.85
N LEU A 137 -5.15 2.34 -9.58
CA LEU A 137 -3.97 3.06 -10.03
C LEU A 137 -2.68 2.50 -9.40
N HIS A 138 -2.66 2.39 -8.05
CA HIS A 138 -1.49 1.86 -7.35
C HIS A 138 -1.18 0.42 -7.78
N THR A 139 -2.19 -0.44 -7.76
CA THR A 139 -2.03 -1.86 -8.08
C THR A 139 -1.70 -2.09 -9.56
N THR A 140 -2.15 -1.23 -10.48
CA THR A 140 -1.71 -1.23 -11.89
C THR A 140 -0.20 -1.09 -12.01
N GLY A 141 0.39 -0.18 -11.24
CA GLY A 141 1.86 0.01 -11.21
C GLY A 141 2.59 -1.25 -10.74
N VAL A 142 2.06 -1.92 -9.71
CA VAL A 142 2.63 -3.14 -9.15
C VAL A 142 2.47 -4.34 -10.10
N LEU A 143 1.23 -4.65 -10.48
CA LEU A 143 0.93 -5.80 -11.35
C LEU A 143 1.52 -5.65 -12.74
N GLY A 144 1.45 -4.45 -13.34
CA GLY A 144 2.00 -4.20 -14.66
C GLY A 144 3.51 -4.42 -14.71
N ARG A 145 4.22 -4.04 -13.64
CA ARG A 145 5.64 -4.32 -13.53
C ARG A 145 5.93 -5.81 -13.40
N LEU A 146 5.21 -6.51 -12.53
CA LEU A 146 5.36 -7.96 -12.36
C LEU A 146 5.05 -8.73 -13.65
N PHE A 147 4.00 -8.34 -14.37
CA PHE A 147 3.65 -8.96 -15.66
C PHE A 147 4.71 -8.69 -16.72
N ALA A 148 5.26 -7.46 -16.77
CA ALA A 148 6.34 -7.14 -17.71
C ALA A 148 7.58 -7.99 -17.45
N GLU A 149 7.99 -8.12 -16.19
CA GLU A 149 9.13 -8.96 -15.78
C GLU A 149 8.88 -10.45 -16.08
N ALA A 150 7.66 -10.94 -15.84
CA ALA A 150 7.28 -12.31 -16.19
C ALA A 150 7.38 -12.55 -17.70
N LEU A 151 6.90 -11.61 -18.53
CA LEU A 151 6.99 -11.69 -19.99
C LEU A 151 8.43 -11.61 -20.51
N GLU A 152 9.30 -10.84 -19.88
CA GLU A 152 10.72 -10.73 -20.22
C GLU A 152 11.49 -12.00 -19.90
N ASN A 153 11.19 -12.62 -18.76
CA ASN A 153 11.88 -13.82 -18.26
C ASN A 153 11.29 -15.14 -18.82
N THR A 154 10.27 -15.07 -19.67
CA THR A 154 9.69 -16.27 -20.29
C THR A 154 10.66 -16.84 -21.32
N PRO A 155 11.10 -18.12 -21.22
CA PRO A 155 11.97 -18.76 -22.19
C PRO A 155 11.34 -18.76 -23.58
N PRO A 156 12.11 -18.54 -24.67
CA PRO A 156 11.55 -18.45 -26.02
C PRO A 156 11.17 -19.84 -26.61
N GLU A 157 11.73 -20.92 -26.10
CA GLU A 157 11.60 -22.27 -26.68
C GLU A 157 10.14 -22.76 -26.85
N PRO A 158 9.22 -22.59 -25.89
CA PRO A 158 7.83 -22.99 -26.07
C PRO A 158 7.10 -22.21 -27.18
N ALA A 159 7.44 -20.95 -27.36
CA ALA A 159 6.83 -20.11 -28.41
C ALA A 159 7.39 -20.47 -29.81
N ASP A 160 8.64 -20.81 -29.88
CA ASP A 160 9.29 -21.22 -31.15
C ASP A 160 8.82 -22.60 -31.62
N ALA A 161 8.53 -23.53 -30.69
CA ALA A 161 7.95 -24.83 -30.98
C ALA A 161 6.56 -24.77 -31.63
N ILE A 162 5.79 -23.71 -31.40
CA ILE A 162 4.45 -23.51 -31.97
C ILE A 162 4.52 -22.87 -33.38
N ARG A 163 5.67 -22.26 -33.72
CA ARG A 163 5.87 -21.58 -35.02
C ARG A 163 6.42 -22.48 -36.11
N LEU A 164 6.78 -23.73 -35.74
CA LEU A 164 7.18 -24.79 -36.66
C LEU A 164 5.97 -25.58 -37.15
#